data_01821309c6d52be033ffbfd9e31a10dd
#
_entry.id   01821309c6d52be033ffbfd9e31a10dd
#
_cell.length_a   1.000
_cell.length_b   1.000
_cell.length_c   1.000
_cell.angle_alpha   90.00
_cell.angle_beta   90.00
_cell.angle_gamma   90.00
#
_symmetry.space_group_name_H-M   'P 1'
#
loop_
_entity.id
_entity.type
_entity.pdbx_description
1 polymer ?
#
loop_
_entity_poly.entity_id
_entity_poly.type
_entity_poly.pdbx_seq_one_letter_code
_entity_poly.pdbx_strand_id
1 'polypeptide(L)'
;MTKNEIITKLKQLKPKLTNEGFIILGIFGSYAREEETRKSDLDILYELNETFIKNYQGFTAFSRLNRIKQELQDIFGIEVDIAARSGLSRTGKKYILKDLQSV
;
A
#
# COMPACT_ATOMS: atom_id res chain seq x y z
N MET A 1 -3.21 -4.45 -15.41
CA MET A 1 -3.26 -2.97 -15.31
C MET A 1 -1.86 -2.39 -15.44
N THR A 2 -1.76 -1.23 -16.06
CA THR A 2 -0.47 -0.51 -16.16
C THR A 2 -0.17 0.21 -14.85
N LYS A 3 1.08 0.63 -14.69
CA LYS A 3 1.50 1.47 -13.56
C LYS A 3 0.62 2.69 -13.42
N ASN A 4 0.36 3.39 -14.51
CA ASN A 4 -0.44 4.63 -14.48
C ASN A 4 -1.90 4.37 -14.10
N GLU A 5 -2.48 3.29 -14.56
CA GLU A 5 -3.84 2.89 -14.18
C GLU A 5 -3.92 2.58 -12.69
N ILE A 6 -2.93 1.89 -12.15
CA ILE A 6 -2.85 1.56 -10.73
C ILE A 6 -2.74 2.84 -9.90
N ILE A 7 -1.83 3.74 -10.26
CA ILE A 7 -1.63 5.01 -9.55
C ILE A 7 -2.91 5.84 -9.58
N THR A 8 -3.57 5.94 -10.73
CA THR A 8 -4.84 6.67 -10.86
C THR A 8 -5.91 6.10 -9.94
N LYS A 9 -6.04 4.77 -9.89
CA LYS A 9 -7.01 4.12 -9.03
C LYS A 9 -6.70 4.33 -7.56
N LEU A 10 -5.42 4.23 -7.18
CA LEU A 10 -5.00 4.47 -5.79
C LEU A 10 -5.25 5.93 -5.37
N LYS A 11 -5.05 6.89 -6.26
CA LYS A 11 -5.38 8.29 -5.98
C LYS A 11 -6.87 8.48 -5.70
N GLN A 12 -7.73 7.74 -6.37
CA GLN A 12 -9.17 7.77 -6.13
C GLN A 12 -9.54 7.17 -4.77
N LEU A 13 -8.81 6.14 -4.34
CA LEU A 13 -9.07 5.46 -3.07
C LEU A 13 -8.44 6.17 -1.87
N LYS A 14 -7.39 6.95 -2.12
CA LYS A 14 -6.59 7.58 -1.06
C LYS A 14 -7.39 8.41 -0.06
N PRO A 15 -8.31 9.29 -0.49
CA PRO A 15 -9.07 10.11 0.48
C PRO A 15 -9.87 9.28 1.47
N LYS A 16 -10.53 8.23 1.01
CA LYS A 16 -11.34 7.36 1.86
C LYS A 16 -10.48 6.65 2.91
N LEU A 17 -9.34 6.11 2.49
CA LEU A 17 -8.43 5.41 3.40
C LEU A 17 -7.73 6.39 4.34
N THR A 18 -7.39 7.58 3.86
CA THR A 18 -6.81 8.64 4.70
C THR A 18 -7.75 9.04 5.83
N ASN A 19 -9.05 9.06 5.60
CA ASN A 19 -10.04 9.36 6.65
C ASN A 19 -9.99 8.34 7.78
N GLU A 20 -9.63 7.10 7.50
CA GLU A 20 -9.43 6.08 8.53
C GLU A 20 -8.05 6.16 9.18
N GLY A 21 -7.15 6.96 8.62
CA GLY A 21 -5.78 7.07 9.09
C GLY A 21 -4.80 6.12 8.40
N PHE A 22 -5.23 5.47 7.31
CA PHE A 22 -4.37 4.64 6.45
C PHE A 22 -3.96 5.48 5.25
N ILE A 23 -2.69 5.90 5.23
CA ILE A 23 -2.19 6.82 4.22
C ILE A 23 -1.35 6.07 3.19
N ILE A 24 -1.85 6.02 1.95
CA ILE A 24 -1.10 5.41 0.85
C ILE A 24 0.00 6.37 0.44
N LEU A 25 1.25 5.94 0.55
CA LEU A 25 2.41 6.76 0.16
C LEU A 25 2.77 6.55 -1.30
N GLY A 26 2.65 5.32 -1.79
CA GLY A 26 2.98 5.01 -3.17
C GLY A 26 3.09 3.53 -3.43
N ILE A 27 3.56 3.18 -4.62
CA ILE A 27 3.85 1.81 -5.01
C ILE A 27 5.36 1.65 -5.20
N PHE A 28 5.84 0.44 -4.99
CA PHE A 28 7.24 0.09 -5.21
C PHE A 28 7.31 -1.30 -5.84
N GLY A 29 8.51 -1.81 -6.05
CA GLY A 29 8.68 -3.13 -6.61
C GLY A 29 8.45 -3.20 -8.12
N SER A 30 8.09 -4.38 -8.62
CA SER A 30 8.04 -4.65 -10.06
C SER A 30 7.05 -3.76 -10.82
N TYR A 31 5.87 -3.51 -10.27
CA TYR A 31 4.90 -2.62 -10.94
C TYR A 31 5.41 -1.19 -11.02
N ALA A 32 6.11 -0.71 -9.99
CA ALA A 32 6.68 0.65 -10.00
C ALA A 32 7.79 0.78 -11.05
N ARG A 33 8.56 -0.29 -11.27
CA ARG A 33 9.63 -0.35 -12.27
C ARG A 33 9.14 -0.72 -13.66
N GLU A 34 7.85 -1.03 -13.83
CA GLU A 34 7.27 -1.54 -15.07
C GLU A 34 7.92 -2.85 -15.53
N GLU A 35 8.27 -3.70 -14.57
CA GLU A 35 8.89 -5.00 -14.80
C GLU A 35 7.99 -6.16 -14.36
N GLU A 36 6.69 -5.92 -14.20
CA GLU A 36 5.74 -6.90 -13.71
C GLU A 36 5.54 -8.06 -14.68
N THR A 37 5.31 -9.22 -14.10
CA THR A 37 4.91 -10.44 -14.80
C THR A 37 3.55 -10.87 -14.26
N ARG A 38 2.99 -11.95 -14.82
CA ARG A 38 1.72 -12.52 -14.34
C ARG A 38 1.75 -12.95 -12.87
N LYS A 39 2.95 -13.18 -12.33
CA LYS A 39 3.15 -13.64 -10.95
C LYS A 39 3.54 -12.51 -10.01
N SER A 40 3.66 -11.29 -10.51
CA SER A 40 4.08 -10.17 -9.69
C SER A 40 2.96 -9.72 -8.75
N ASP A 41 3.33 -9.39 -7.51
CA ASP A 41 2.44 -8.77 -6.55
C ASP A 41 2.51 -7.25 -6.70
N LEU A 42 1.42 -6.58 -6.38
CA LEU A 42 1.41 -5.12 -6.30
C LEU A 42 1.87 -4.72 -4.90
N ASP A 43 2.99 -4.03 -4.82
CA ASP A 43 3.58 -3.60 -3.55
C ASP A 43 3.20 -2.16 -3.23
N ILE A 44 2.50 -1.96 -2.12
CA ILE A 44 2.01 -0.65 -1.69
C ILE A 44 2.68 -0.26 -0.37
N LEU A 45 3.26 0.94 -0.34
CA LEU A 45 3.82 1.53 0.87
C LEU A 45 2.78 2.43 1.53
N TYR A 46 2.59 2.27 2.83
CA TYR A 46 1.64 3.06 3.59
C TYR A 46 2.22 3.51 4.93
N GLU A 47 1.56 4.46 5.56
CA GLU A 47 1.79 4.80 6.95
C GLU A 47 0.46 4.98 7.66
N LEU A 48 0.48 4.87 8.98
CA LEU A 48 -0.69 5.03 9.82
C LEU A 48 -0.54 6.32 10.65
N ASN A 49 -1.63 7.05 10.79
CA ASN A 49 -1.64 8.21 11.67
C ASN A 49 -2.41 7.91 12.97
N GLU A 50 -2.51 8.91 13.85
CA GLU A 50 -3.16 8.76 15.15
C GLU A 50 -4.62 8.35 15.06
N THR A 51 -5.32 8.74 14.02
CA THR A 51 -6.73 8.37 13.82
C THR A 51 -6.89 6.86 13.71
N PHE A 52 -6.02 6.21 12.93
CA PHE A 52 -6.05 4.76 12.79
C PHE A 52 -5.73 4.09 14.13
N ILE A 53 -4.68 4.57 14.80
CA ILE A 53 -4.22 3.99 16.07
C ILE A 53 -5.31 4.10 17.14
N LYS A 54 -6.04 5.22 17.20
CA LYS A 54 -7.14 5.40 18.16
C LYS A 54 -8.32 4.49 17.86
N ASN A 55 -8.69 4.35 16.58
CA ASN A 55 -9.87 3.60 16.18
C ASN A 55 -9.66 2.09 16.15
N TYR A 56 -8.43 1.66 15.90
CA TYR A 56 -8.09 0.24 15.76
C TYR A 56 -6.90 -0.09 16.64
N GLN A 57 -7.15 -0.78 17.75
CA GLN A 57 -6.10 -1.15 18.70
C GLN A 57 -5.95 -2.67 18.78
N GLY A 58 -4.71 -3.14 18.99
CA GLY A 58 -4.43 -4.55 19.13
C GLY A 58 -4.84 -5.37 17.92
N PHE A 59 -5.61 -6.43 18.14
CA PHE A 59 -6.05 -7.32 17.08
C PHE A 59 -6.96 -6.64 16.07
N THR A 60 -7.72 -5.59 16.46
CA THR A 60 -8.57 -4.86 15.52
C THR A 60 -7.75 -4.11 14.49
N ALA A 61 -6.59 -3.59 14.86
CA ALA A 61 -5.67 -2.95 13.90
C ALA A 61 -5.19 -3.96 12.86
N PHE A 62 -4.76 -5.13 13.32
CA PHE A 62 -4.29 -6.20 12.43
C PHE A 62 -5.41 -6.67 11.49
N SER A 63 -6.61 -6.88 12.03
CA SER A 63 -7.76 -7.30 11.25
C SER A 63 -8.14 -6.26 10.20
N ARG A 64 -8.09 -4.98 10.56
CA ARG A 64 -8.42 -3.91 9.62
C ARG A 64 -7.40 -3.81 8.50
N LEU A 65 -6.10 -3.95 8.80
CA LEU A 65 -5.05 -3.96 7.78
C LEU A 65 -5.22 -5.12 6.80
N ASN A 66 -5.53 -6.32 7.30
CA ASN A 66 -5.79 -7.47 6.44
C ASN A 66 -7.00 -7.25 5.55
N ARG A 67 -8.04 -6.60 6.07
CA ARG A 67 -9.24 -6.30 5.30
C ARG A 67 -8.97 -5.26 4.21
N ILE A 68 -8.18 -4.23 4.51
CA ILE A 68 -7.76 -3.24 3.52
C ILE A 68 -6.97 -3.93 2.40
N LYS A 69 -6.02 -4.80 2.77
CA LYS A 69 -5.28 -5.59 1.79
C LYS A 69 -6.22 -6.39 0.88
N GLN A 70 -7.19 -7.07 1.47
CA GLN A 70 -8.15 -7.87 0.71
C GLN A 70 -9.03 -6.99 -0.20
N GLU A 71 -9.48 -5.85 0.30
CA GLU A 71 -10.26 -4.90 -0.52
C GLU A 71 -9.45 -4.43 -1.73
N LEU A 72 -8.16 -4.14 -1.53
CA LEU A 72 -7.28 -3.74 -2.63
C LEU A 72 -7.08 -4.87 -3.63
N GLN A 73 -6.91 -6.10 -3.15
CA GLN A 73 -6.80 -7.27 -4.04
C GLN A 73 -8.07 -7.45 -4.87
N ASP A 74 -9.23 -7.25 -4.28
CA ASP A 74 -10.51 -7.37 -4.98
C ASP A 74 -10.65 -6.28 -6.06
N ILE A 75 -10.20 -5.06 -5.76
CA ILE A 75 -10.28 -3.93 -6.70
C ILE A 75 -9.34 -4.13 -7.88
N PHE A 76 -8.11 -4.56 -7.63
CA PHE A 76 -7.10 -4.68 -8.67
C PHE A 76 -7.09 -6.03 -9.37
N GLY A 77 -7.69 -7.06 -8.76
CA GLY A 77 -7.70 -8.41 -9.30
C GLY A 77 -6.34 -9.09 -9.33
N ILE A 78 -5.41 -8.63 -8.48
CA ILE A 78 -4.06 -9.19 -8.33
C ILE A 78 -3.70 -9.25 -6.86
N GLU A 79 -2.69 -10.07 -6.54
CA GLU A 79 -2.15 -10.11 -5.18
C GLU A 79 -1.55 -8.77 -4.81
N VAL A 80 -1.82 -8.33 -3.59
CA VAL A 80 -1.33 -7.06 -3.07
C VAL A 80 -0.53 -7.32 -1.79
N ASP A 81 0.66 -6.73 -1.69
CA ASP A 81 1.43 -6.68 -0.46
C ASP A 81 1.43 -5.24 0.04
N ILE A 82 1.23 -5.07 1.33
CA ILE A 82 1.29 -3.76 1.96
C ILE A 82 2.46 -3.73 2.94
N ALA A 83 3.25 -2.68 2.89
CA ALA A 83 4.39 -2.49 3.77
C ALA A 83 4.25 -1.17 4.51
N ALA A 84 4.37 -1.22 5.84
CA ALA A 84 4.34 -0.02 6.66
C ALA A 84 5.71 0.66 6.64
N ARG A 85 5.73 1.96 6.36
CA ARG A 85 6.96 2.73 6.33
C ARG A 85 7.74 2.62 7.66
N SER A 86 7.05 2.65 8.78
CA SER A 86 7.65 2.56 10.11
C SER A 86 8.29 1.19 10.40
N GLY A 87 7.87 0.16 9.67
CA GLY A 87 8.38 -1.19 9.86
C GLY A 87 9.60 -1.53 9.00
N LEU A 88 10.06 -0.60 8.17
CA LEU A 88 11.16 -0.88 7.27
C LEU A 88 12.51 -0.80 7.98
N SER A 89 13.38 -1.79 7.69
CA SER A 89 14.78 -1.72 8.09
C SER A 89 15.49 -0.61 7.31
N ARG A 90 16.68 -0.22 7.75
CA ARG A 90 17.48 0.79 7.03
C ARG A 90 17.74 0.37 5.58
N THR A 91 18.12 -0.89 5.37
CA THR A 91 18.36 -1.44 4.04
C THR A 91 17.07 -1.52 3.21
N GLY A 92 15.99 -2.02 3.79
CA GLY A 92 14.70 -2.08 3.12
C GLY A 92 14.20 -0.72 2.70
N LYS A 93 14.36 0.29 3.57
CA LYS A 93 14.00 1.67 3.27
C LYS A 93 14.73 2.20 2.04
N LYS A 94 16.04 1.93 1.96
CA LYS A 94 16.87 2.37 0.84
C LYS A 94 16.36 1.79 -0.49
N TYR A 95 16.05 0.49 -0.54
CA TYR A 95 15.57 -0.16 -1.75
C TYR A 95 14.17 0.26 -2.13
N ILE A 96 13.28 0.32 -1.16
CA ILE A 96 11.87 0.67 -1.41
C ILE A 96 11.74 2.12 -1.88
N LEU A 97 12.40 3.05 -1.20
CA LEU A 97 12.30 4.47 -1.53
C LEU A 97 12.95 4.79 -2.88
N LYS A 98 13.93 4.00 -3.32
CA LYS A 98 14.55 4.17 -4.63
C LYS A 98 13.55 3.98 -5.77
N ASP A 99 12.67 2.99 -5.64
CA ASP A 99 11.70 2.63 -6.68
C ASP A 99 10.33 3.27 -6.48
N LEU A 100 10.13 3.98 -5.36
CA LEU A 100 8.82 4.49 -4.97
C LEU A 100 8.24 5.46 -6.01
N GLN A 101 7.02 5.13 -6.46
CA GLN A 101 6.19 6.02 -7.24
C GLN A 101 5.10 6.54 -6.32
N SER A 102 5.14 7.84 -6.03
CA SER A 102 4.20 8.47 -5.10
C SER A 102 2.77 8.48 -5.63
N VAL A 103 1.86 8.33 -4.68
CA VAL A 103 0.43 8.39 -4.96
C VAL A 103 -0.21 9.56 -4.24
#